data_55f7e4cc0d3ea445d92d9c87fbc8f470
#
_entry.id   55f7e4cc0d3ea445d92d9c87fbc8f470
#
_cell.length_a   1.000
_cell.length_b   1.000
_cell.length_c   1.000
_cell.angle_alpha   90.00
_cell.angle_beta   90.00
_cell.angle_gamma   90.00
#
_symmetry.space_group_name_H-M   'P 1'
#
loop_
_entity.id
_entity.type
_entity.pdbx_description
1 polymer ?
#
loop_
_entity_poly.entity_id
_entity_poly.type
_entity_poly.pdbx_seq_one_letter_code
_entity_poly.pdbx_strand_id
1 'polypeptide(L)'
;MPNGKNRIVVTEIPYMVNKARLIEKIAELVKDKRIDGITHIADESSREGMRINIELRKDVNPNVILNQLYKHTQLQDTFGVIMLALVDNEPRVLNLLEMLQYYLAHQEDVVTRRTKYELNKAEERAHILQGLLIALDNIDRVIQIIRGSQTVQIAKASLIEEFALDDVQAQAIVDMRLRTLTGLERDKIEKEYEDLMARIDYLKGILADEKKLLGVIREEIMLISDKYGDDRRTKIGYDEVELSMEDRIPVSDSVSTMTHLGYIKRMTVDNFRSQNRGGKGIKGMQT
;
A
#
# COMPACT_ATOMS: atom_id res chain seq x y z
N MET A 1 22.51 -32.13 0.27
CA MET A 1 23.83 -32.14 0.93
C MET A 1 24.70 -33.24 0.34
N PRO A 2 26.04 -33.13 0.31
CA PRO A 2 26.92 -34.11 -0.29
C PRO A 2 26.74 -35.54 0.25
N ASN A 3 26.24 -35.68 1.47
CA ASN A 3 26.06 -36.98 2.13
C ASN A 3 24.67 -37.60 2.00
N GLY A 4 23.82 -37.14 1.09
CA GLY A 4 22.44 -37.60 0.92
C GLY A 4 21.51 -37.24 2.10
N LYS A 5 21.90 -36.32 2.98
CA LYS A 5 21.03 -35.76 4.01
C LYS A 5 20.21 -34.61 3.45
N ASN A 6 18.98 -34.49 3.91
CA ASN A 6 18.11 -33.37 3.61
C ASN A 6 18.30 -32.26 4.63
N ARG A 7 17.98 -31.02 4.25
CA ARG A 7 17.91 -29.88 5.14
C ARG A 7 16.72 -29.00 4.80
N ILE A 8 16.16 -28.35 5.80
CA ILE A 8 15.17 -27.28 5.65
C ILE A 8 15.91 -25.98 5.87
N VAL A 9 15.78 -25.04 4.92
CA VAL A 9 16.34 -23.69 5.03
C VAL A 9 15.19 -22.70 5.12
N VAL A 10 15.18 -21.92 6.20
CA VAL A 10 14.18 -20.85 6.41
C VAL A 10 14.86 -19.53 6.11
N THR A 11 14.36 -18.83 5.11
CA THR A 11 14.87 -17.52 4.66
C THR A 11 13.98 -16.37 5.11
N GLU A 12 12.73 -16.67 5.49
CA GLU A 12 11.76 -15.71 5.97
C GLU A 12 10.97 -16.32 7.14
N ILE A 13 10.57 -15.49 8.09
CA ILE A 13 9.69 -15.87 9.20
C ILE A 13 8.48 -14.94 9.24
N PRO A 14 7.34 -15.36 9.82
CA PRO A 14 6.15 -14.52 9.93
C PRO A 14 6.44 -13.21 10.66
N TYR A 15 5.64 -12.19 10.35
CA TYR A 15 5.73 -10.88 10.99
C TYR A 15 5.58 -11.00 12.52
N MET A 16 6.34 -10.21 13.29
CA MET A 16 6.37 -10.21 14.75
C MET A 16 6.97 -11.48 15.41
N VAL A 17 7.43 -12.47 14.65
CA VAL A 17 8.09 -13.65 15.22
C VAL A 17 9.55 -13.34 15.53
N ASN A 18 9.97 -13.66 16.77
CA ASN A 18 11.35 -13.52 17.18
C ASN A 18 12.16 -14.76 16.76
N LYS A 19 13.18 -14.56 15.91
CA LYS A 19 14.02 -15.62 15.35
C LYS A 19 14.69 -16.49 16.43
N ALA A 20 15.27 -15.87 17.46
CA ALA A 20 15.97 -16.60 18.52
C ALA A 20 15.02 -17.50 19.31
N ARG A 21 13.86 -16.97 19.72
CA ARG A 21 12.82 -17.73 20.40
C ARG A 21 12.26 -18.86 19.55
N LEU A 22 12.12 -18.64 18.25
CA LEU A 22 11.70 -19.68 17.31
C LEU A 22 12.70 -20.84 17.27
N ILE A 23 14.01 -20.54 17.18
CA ILE A 23 15.08 -21.55 17.19
C ILE A 23 15.10 -22.33 18.53
N GLU A 24 15.02 -21.62 19.65
CA GLU A 24 14.92 -22.23 20.98
C GLU A 24 13.71 -23.16 21.07
N LYS A 25 12.55 -22.73 20.59
CA LYS A 25 11.33 -23.55 20.59
C LYS A 25 11.47 -24.81 19.76
N ILE A 26 12.10 -24.72 18.59
CA ILE A 26 12.38 -25.90 17.77
C ILE A 26 13.32 -26.86 18.53
N ALA A 27 14.37 -26.35 19.17
CA ALA A 27 15.29 -27.15 19.93
C ALA A 27 14.63 -27.86 21.15
N GLU A 28 13.71 -27.17 21.85
CA GLU A 28 12.90 -27.76 22.91
C GLU A 28 12.06 -28.95 22.41
N LEU A 29 11.34 -28.75 21.26
CA LEU A 29 10.49 -29.79 20.66
C LEU A 29 11.30 -31.02 20.25
N VAL A 30 12.55 -30.85 19.80
CA VAL A 30 13.45 -31.94 19.50
C VAL A 30 13.91 -32.64 20.79
N LYS A 31 14.28 -31.90 21.84
CA LYS A 31 14.69 -32.42 23.14
C LYS A 31 13.56 -33.22 23.80
N ASP A 32 12.33 -32.73 23.72
CA ASP A 32 11.13 -33.37 24.25
C ASP A 32 10.63 -34.54 23.39
N LYS A 33 11.33 -34.87 22.29
CA LYS A 33 10.97 -35.94 21.35
C LYS A 33 9.59 -35.76 20.70
N ARG A 34 9.08 -34.53 20.64
CA ARG A 34 7.85 -34.20 19.92
C ARG A 34 8.05 -34.14 18.42
N ILE A 35 9.26 -33.71 18.01
CA ILE A 35 9.70 -33.75 16.62
C ILE A 35 10.97 -34.60 16.60
N ASP A 36 10.92 -35.75 15.91
CA ASP A 36 12.07 -36.62 15.71
C ASP A 36 12.59 -36.47 14.28
N GLY A 37 13.92 -36.60 14.11
CA GLY A 37 14.55 -36.55 12.78
C GLY A 37 15.34 -35.30 12.49
N ILE A 38 15.36 -34.31 13.37
CA ILE A 38 16.26 -33.14 13.31
C ILE A 38 17.58 -33.48 14.02
N THR A 39 18.71 -33.25 13.34
CA THR A 39 20.06 -33.55 13.87
C THR A 39 20.81 -32.32 14.32
N HIS A 40 20.62 -31.20 13.65
CA HIS A 40 21.30 -29.95 13.96
C HIS A 40 20.45 -28.75 13.53
N ILE A 41 20.54 -27.66 14.28
CA ILE A 41 19.90 -26.38 13.99
C ILE A 41 20.96 -25.29 14.12
N ALA A 42 21.14 -24.48 13.09
CA ALA A 42 22.09 -23.38 13.09
C ALA A 42 21.44 -22.10 12.53
N ASP A 43 21.76 -20.97 13.16
CA ASP A 43 21.48 -19.66 12.62
C ASP A 43 22.67 -19.21 11.77
N GLU A 44 22.52 -19.27 10.46
CA GLU A 44 23.50 -18.86 9.46
C GLU A 44 23.19 -17.47 8.87
N SER A 45 22.34 -16.67 9.53
CA SER A 45 21.96 -15.35 9.05
C SER A 45 23.18 -14.42 8.95
N SER A 46 23.26 -13.68 7.85
CA SER A 46 24.37 -12.80 7.52
C SER A 46 23.86 -11.46 6.96
N ARG A 47 24.76 -10.65 6.41
CA ARG A 47 24.40 -9.43 5.67
C ARG A 47 23.58 -9.70 4.41
N GLU A 48 23.65 -10.90 3.87
CA GLU A 48 22.87 -11.34 2.68
C GLU A 48 21.41 -11.65 3.03
N GLY A 49 21.07 -11.79 4.31
CA GLY A 49 19.72 -12.03 4.77
C GLY A 49 19.61 -13.07 5.89
N MET A 50 18.36 -13.37 6.22
CA MET A 50 18.03 -14.38 7.22
C MET A 50 18.23 -15.78 6.65
N ARG A 51 18.86 -16.66 7.46
CA ARG A 51 19.06 -18.05 7.10
C ARG A 51 19.11 -18.94 8.33
N ILE A 52 18.05 -19.70 8.60
CA ILE A 52 18.03 -20.74 9.60
C ILE A 52 18.18 -22.08 8.89
N ASN A 53 19.19 -22.86 9.24
CA ASN A 53 19.47 -24.15 8.64
C ASN A 53 19.11 -25.27 9.62
N ILE A 54 18.20 -26.17 9.22
CA ILE A 54 17.73 -27.31 10.01
C ILE A 54 18.14 -28.58 9.28
N GLU A 55 19.11 -29.32 9.82
CA GLU A 55 19.58 -30.57 9.23
C GLU A 55 18.74 -31.75 9.69
N LEU A 56 18.41 -32.62 8.74
CA LEU A 56 17.57 -33.78 8.97
C LEU A 56 18.37 -35.09 8.90
N ARG A 57 17.88 -36.13 9.56
CA ARG A 57 18.35 -37.50 9.36
C ARG A 57 18.04 -37.99 7.93
N LYS A 58 18.81 -38.95 7.44
CA LYS A 58 18.63 -39.51 6.07
C LYS A 58 17.30 -40.23 5.88
N ASP A 59 16.80 -40.83 6.93
CA ASP A 59 15.61 -41.71 6.96
C ASP A 59 14.29 -40.94 7.10
N VAL A 60 14.32 -39.59 7.15
CA VAL A 60 13.15 -38.77 7.44
C VAL A 60 12.69 -38.01 6.21
N ASN A 61 11.37 -37.97 5.99
CA ASN A 61 10.77 -37.15 4.95
C ASN A 61 10.75 -35.67 5.39
N PRO A 62 11.40 -34.76 4.64
CA PRO A 62 11.45 -33.34 4.99
C PRO A 62 10.09 -32.67 5.11
N ASN A 63 9.13 -33.08 4.28
CA ASN A 63 7.78 -32.49 4.31
C ASN A 63 7.02 -32.82 5.61
N VAL A 64 7.22 -34.02 6.14
CA VAL A 64 6.61 -34.39 7.43
C VAL A 64 7.15 -33.52 8.58
N ILE A 65 8.48 -33.33 8.60
CA ILE A 65 9.10 -32.44 9.59
C ILE A 65 8.65 -30.99 9.42
N LEU A 66 8.59 -30.51 8.18
CA LEU A 66 8.10 -29.16 7.86
C LEU A 66 6.68 -28.94 8.37
N ASN A 67 5.78 -29.91 8.12
CA ASN A 67 4.41 -29.85 8.59
C ASN A 67 4.30 -29.90 10.12
N GLN A 68 5.17 -30.66 10.80
CA GLN A 68 5.25 -30.66 12.26
C GLN A 68 5.76 -29.32 12.80
N LEU A 69 6.73 -28.71 12.12
CA LEU A 69 7.25 -27.38 12.48
C LEU A 69 6.15 -26.31 12.33
N TYR A 70 5.39 -26.33 11.26
CA TYR A 70 4.23 -25.42 11.08
C TYR A 70 3.18 -25.59 12.18
N LYS A 71 2.90 -26.83 12.57
CA LYS A 71 1.89 -27.12 13.60
C LYS A 71 2.31 -26.73 15.02
N HIS A 72 3.59 -26.87 15.35
CA HIS A 72 4.07 -26.77 16.74
C HIS A 72 4.92 -25.53 17.01
N THR A 73 5.23 -24.72 16.01
CA THR A 73 6.05 -23.52 16.12
C THR A 73 5.43 -22.33 15.40
N GLN A 74 5.99 -21.15 15.66
CA GLN A 74 5.60 -19.91 14.97
C GLN A 74 6.18 -19.78 13.55
N LEU A 75 6.58 -20.86 12.88
CA LEU A 75 6.88 -20.86 11.46
C LEU A 75 5.62 -20.62 10.60
N GLN A 76 4.46 -20.97 11.14
CA GLN A 76 3.14 -20.55 10.65
C GLN A 76 2.39 -19.96 11.82
N ASP A 77 1.89 -18.72 11.66
CA ASP A 77 1.15 -18.02 12.69
C ASP A 77 0.03 -17.18 12.07
N THR A 78 -0.96 -16.85 12.88
CA THR A 78 -2.07 -15.99 12.48
C THR A 78 -1.77 -14.56 12.93
N PHE A 79 -2.02 -13.60 12.07
CA PHE A 79 -1.89 -12.19 12.39
C PHE A 79 -3.25 -11.52 12.47
N GLY A 80 -3.63 -11.10 13.68
CA GLY A 80 -4.84 -10.33 13.91
C GLY A 80 -4.63 -8.86 13.51
N VAL A 81 -5.28 -8.44 12.42
CA VAL A 81 -5.17 -7.05 11.95
C VAL A 81 -6.08 -6.16 12.78
N ILE A 82 -5.50 -5.24 13.55
CA ILE A 82 -6.23 -4.20 14.30
C ILE A 82 -5.90 -2.86 13.64
N MET A 83 -6.85 -2.31 12.90
CA MET A 83 -6.68 -1.04 12.20
C MET A 83 -7.19 0.10 13.08
N LEU A 84 -6.28 0.73 13.82
CA LEU A 84 -6.55 1.91 14.61
C LEU A 84 -6.29 3.17 13.77
N ALA A 85 -7.28 4.05 13.69
CA ALA A 85 -7.17 5.33 12.99
C ALA A 85 -7.76 6.46 13.82
N LEU A 86 -7.35 7.70 13.53
CA LEU A 86 -7.99 8.91 14.07
C LEU A 86 -9.10 9.35 13.11
N VAL A 87 -10.32 9.40 13.62
CA VAL A 87 -11.48 9.95 12.92
C VAL A 87 -11.95 11.14 13.75
N ASP A 88 -11.94 12.33 13.18
CA ASP A 88 -12.29 13.60 13.87
C ASP A 88 -11.49 13.80 15.18
N ASN A 89 -10.19 13.47 15.15
CA ASN A 89 -9.27 13.45 16.29
C ASN A 89 -9.59 12.43 17.40
N GLU A 90 -10.53 11.53 17.19
CA GLU A 90 -10.84 10.43 18.11
C GLU A 90 -10.24 9.11 17.61
N PRO A 91 -9.55 8.33 18.47
CA PRO A 91 -9.05 7.03 18.11
C PRO A 91 -10.20 6.02 17.96
N ARG A 92 -10.31 5.38 16.80
CA ARG A 92 -11.31 4.33 16.51
C ARG A 92 -10.66 3.12 15.87
N VAL A 93 -11.10 1.94 16.26
CA VAL A 93 -10.75 0.70 15.58
C VAL A 93 -11.75 0.53 14.44
N LEU A 94 -11.23 0.46 13.22
CA LEU A 94 -12.04 0.42 12.00
C LEU A 94 -11.83 -0.91 11.26
N ASN A 95 -12.85 -1.34 10.53
CA ASN A 95 -12.68 -2.39 9.53
C ASN A 95 -12.17 -1.78 8.20
N LEU A 96 -11.80 -2.64 7.25
CA LEU A 96 -11.22 -2.19 5.98
C LEU A 96 -12.17 -1.28 5.19
N LEU A 97 -13.46 -1.60 5.16
CA LEU A 97 -14.46 -0.80 4.44
C LEU A 97 -14.59 0.59 5.05
N GLU A 98 -14.69 0.67 6.38
CA GLU A 98 -14.76 1.93 7.10
C GLU A 98 -13.51 2.80 6.86
N MET A 99 -12.31 2.21 6.88
CA MET A 99 -11.08 2.95 6.57
C MET A 99 -11.11 3.56 5.17
N LEU A 100 -11.56 2.80 4.17
CA LEU A 100 -11.67 3.31 2.80
C LEU A 100 -12.74 4.42 2.69
N GLN A 101 -13.86 4.28 3.39
CA GLN A 101 -14.93 5.29 3.40
C GLN A 101 -14.44 6.60 4.07
N TYR A 102 -13.82 6.53 5.24
CA TYR A 102 -13.26 7.72 5.88
C TYR A 102 -12.12 8.37 5.09
N TYR A 103 -11.29 7.55 4.44
CA TYR A 103 -10.25 8.07 3.56
C TYR A 103 -10.85 8.83 2.37
N LEU A 104 -11.87 8.25 1.71
CA LEU A 104 -12.56 8.90 0.59
C LEU A 104 -13.21 10.22 1.02
N ALA A 105 -13.97 10.20 2.12
CA ALA A 105 -14.59 11.40 2.66
C ALA A 105 -13.56 12.50 2.99
N HIS A 106 -12.41 12.12 3.55
CA HIS A 106 -11.30 13.06 3.77
C HIS A 106 -10.77 13.65 2.46
N GLN A 107 -10.59 12.83 1.41
CA GLN A 107 -10.14 13.31 0.11
C GLN A 107 -11.15 14.29 -0.51
N GLU A 108 -12.44 14.00 -0.42
CA GLU A 108 -13.51 14.89 -0.89
C GLU A 108 -13.46 16.25 -0.18
N ASP A 109 -13.31 16.26 1.14
CA ASP A 109 -13.17 17.50 1.90
C ASP A 109 -11.91 18.29 1.51
N VAL A 110 -10.76 17.62 1.42
CA VAL A 110 -9.49 18.27 1.07
C VAL A 110 -9.54 18.85 -0.33
N VAL A 111 -10.01 18.08 -1.34
CA VAL A 111 -10.10 18.54 -2.72
C VAL A 111 -11.12 19.68 -2.85
N THR A 112 -12.26 19.60 -2.14
CA THR A 112 -13.26 20.67 -2.10
C THR A 112 -12.68 21.96 -1.56
N ARG A 113 -11.98 21.92 -0.41
CA ARG A 113 -11.33 23.10 0.20
C ARG A 113 -10.24 23.68 -0.70
N ARG A 114 -9.42 22.84 -1.30
CA ARG A 114 -8.38 23.24 -2.26
C ARG A 114 -9.00 23.93 -3.47
N THR A 115 -10.03 23.33 -4.06
CA THR A 115 -10.71 23.88 -5.23
C THR A 115 -11.37 25.22 -4.92
N LYS A 116 -12.00 25.37 -3.74
CA LYS A 116 -12.57 26.67 -3.29
C LYS A 116 -11.48 27.74 -3.13
N TYR A 117 -10.34 27.38 -2.55
CA TYR A 117 -9.23 28.31 -2.39
C TYR A 117 -8.67 28.76 -3.75
N GLU A 118 -8.45 27.81 -4.67
CA GLU A 118 -7.96 28.10 -6.02
C GLU A 118 -8.97 28.95 -6.81
N LEU A 119 -10.27 28.67 -6.67
CA LEU A 119 -11.33 29.46 -7.29
C LEU A 119 -11.29 30.90 -6.79
N ASN A 120 -11.29 31.12 -5.48
CA ASN A 120 -11.23 32.47 -4.91
C ASN A 120 -10.00 33.24 -5.42
N LYS A 121 -8.83 32.57 -5.46
CA LYS A 121 -7.60 33.20 -5.98
C LYS A 121 -7.67 33.54 -7.47
N ALA A 122 -8.28 32.66 -8.26
CA ALA A 122 -8.48 32.91 -9.67
C ALA A 122 -9.49 34.06 -9.91
N GLU A 123 -10.59 34.10 -9.16
CA GLU A 123 -11.58 35.17 -9.22
C GLU A 123 -10.99 36.52 -8.79
N GLU A 124 -10.25 36.58 -7.68
CA GLU A 124 -9.54 37.79 -7.25
C GLU A 124 -8.59 38.31 -8.33
N ARG A 125 -7.83 37.42 -8.99
CA ARG A 125 -6.90 37.81 -10.06
C ARG A 125 -7.63 38.25 -11.33
N ALA A 126 -8.65 37.51 -11.75
CA ALA A 126 -9.47 37.85 -12.91
C ALA A 126 -10.16 39.22 -12.74
N HIS A 127 -10.65 39.51 -11.53
CA HIS A 127 -11.25 40.79 -11.19
C HIS A 127 -10.27 41.96 -11.36
N ILE A 128 -9.02 41.82 -10.92
CA ILE A 128 -7.98 42.82 -11.14
C ILE A 128 -7.66 42.98 -12.62
N LEU A 129 -7.50 41.88 -13.37
CA LEU A 129 -7.21 41.93 -14.80
C LEU A 129 -8.34 42.57 -15.59
N GLN A 130 -9.59 42.34 -15.22
CA GLN A 130 -10.76 42.99 -15.82
C GLN A 130 -10.66 44.53 -15.69
N GLY A 131 -10.32 45.02 -14.50
CA GLY A 131 -10.10 46.45 -14.28
C GLY A 131 -8.96 47.00 -15.11
N LEU A 132 -7.83 46.25 -15.23
CA LEU A 132 -6.71 46.66 -16.07
C LEU A 132 -7.07 46.69 -17.54
N LEU A 133 -7.86 45.75 -18.05
CA LEU A 133 -8.34 45.72 -19.45
C LEU A 133 -9.22 46.95 -19.74
N ILE A 134 -10.17 47.32 -18.85
CA ILE A 134 -11.00 48.52 -18.95
C ILE A 134 -10.12 49.76 -19.04
N ALA A 135 -9.07 49.82 -18.18
CA ALA A 135 -8.12 50.93 -18.20
C ALA A 135 -7.28 51.01 -19.50
N LEU A 136 -6.84 49.88 -20.03
CA LEU A 136 -6.09 49.79 -21.28
C LEU A 136 -6.95 50.17 -22.51
N ASP A 137 -8.23 49.85 -22.50
CA ASP A 137 -9.18 50.23 -23.56
C ASP A 137 -9.44 51.76 -23.58
N ASN A 138 -9.26 52.39 -22.41
CA ASN A 138 -9.51 53.84 -22.25
C ASN A 138 -8.25 54.59 -21.78
N ILE A 139 -7.08 54.19 -22.27
CA ILE A 139 -5.80 54.57 -21.69
C ILE A 139 -5.56 56.11 -21.69
N ASP A 140 -5.97 56.82 -22.76
CA ASP A 140 -5.79 58.27 -22.85
C ASP A 140 -6.59 58.98 -21.76
N ARG A 141 -7.80 58.52 -21.48
CA ARG A 141 -8.66 59.06 -20.42
C ARG A 141 -8.10 58.78 -19.02
N VAL A 142 -7.62 57.56 -18.80
CA VAL A 142 -6.96 57.15 -17.54
C VAL A 142 -5.72 58.03 -17.27
N ILE A 143 -4.88 58.26 -18.29
CA ILE A 143 -3.72 59.16 -18.16
C ILE A 143 -4.13 60.58 -17.83
N GLN A 144 -5.17 61.11 -18.47
CA GLN A 144 -5.69 62.47 -18.18
C GLN A 144 -6.15 62.59 -16.73
N ILE A 145 -6.89 61.61 -16.21
CA ILE A 145 -7.38 61.60 -14.83
C ILE A 145 -6.21 61.52 -13.83
N ILE A 146 -5.27 60.60 -14.05
CA ILE A 146 -4.12 60.44 -13.16
C ILE A 146 -3.24 61.71 -13.13
N ARG A 147 -2.96 62.31 -14.31
CA ARG A 147 -2.16 63.53 -14.40
C ARG A 147 -2.86 64.79 -13.89
N GLY A 148 -4.20 64.84 -13.98
CA GLY A 148 -5.01 65.93 -13.49
C GLY A 148 -5.24 65.87 -11.97
N SER A 149 -5.02 64.74 -11.33
CA SER A 149 -5.25 64.55 -9.88
C SER A 149 -4.05 65.01 -9.05
N GLN A 150 -4.30 65.70 -7.94
CA GLN A 150 -3.24 66.18 -7.03
C GLN A 150 -2.72 65.05 -6.11
N THR A 151 -3.54 64.03 -5.81
CA THR A 151 -3.16 62.91 -4.95
C THR A 151 -3.63 61.60 -5.57
N VAL A 152 -3.00 60.48 -5.17
CA VAL A 152 -3.34 59.13 -5.57
C VAL A 152 -4.82 58.80 -5.17
N GLN A 153 -5.28 59.28 -4.03
CA GLN A 153 -6.63 59.04 -3.57
C GLN A 153 -7.70 59.73 -4.42
N ILE A 154 -7.42 60.98 -4.87
CA ILE A 154 -8.30 61.70 -5.80
C ILE A 154 -8.31 60.98 -7.15
N ALA A 155 -7.15 60.55 -7.65
CA ALA A 155 -7.07 59.77 -8.88
C ALA A 155 -7.92 58.47 -8.79
N LYS A 156 -7.80 57.71 -7.71
CA LYS A 156 -8.59 56.51 -7.49
C LYS A 156 -10.09 56.80 -7.49
N ALA A 157 -10.53 57.80 -6.71
CA ALA A 157 -11.92 58.18 -6.63
C ALA A 157 -12.52 58.56 -7.99
N SER A 158 -11.76 59.32 -8.81
CA SER A 158 -12.17 59.67 -10.16
C SER A 158 -12.24 58.47 -11.12
N LEU A 159 -11.30 57.51 -11.00
CA LEU A 159 -11.31 56.27 -11.79
C LEU A 159 -12.50 55.37 -11.43
N ILE A 160 -12.83 55.28 -10.14
CA ILE A 160 -13.97 54.49 -9.63
C ILE A 160 -15.28 55.11 -10.19
N GLU A 161 -15.42 56.43 -10.15
CA GLU A 161 -16.64 57.09 -10.62
C GLU A 161 -16.79 57.02 -12.13
N GLU A 162 -15.69 57.23 -12.91
CA GLU A 162 -15.73 57.27 -14.37
C GLU A 162 -15.94 55.91 -15.01
N PHE A 163 -15.29 54.86 -14.46
CA PHE A 163 -15.27 53.52 -15.08
C PHE A 163 -16.07 52.46 -14.28
N ALA A 164 -16.78 52.86 -13.24
CA ALA A 164 -17.52 51.96 -12.34
C ALA A 164 -16.65 50.82 -11.78
N LEU A 165 -15.39 51.16 -11.40
CA LEU A 165 -14.41 50.25 -10.83
C LEU A 165 -14.55 50.20 -9.31
N ASP A 166 -13.99 49.16 -8.69
CA ASP A 166 -13.83 49.13 -7.24
C ASP A 166 -12.46 49.67 -6.78
N ASP A 167 -12.28 49.74 -5.45
CA ASP A 167 -11.05 50.27 -4.86
C ASP A 167 -9.80 49.44 -5.22
N VAL A 168 -9.96 48.09 -5.33
CA VAL A 168 -8.86 47.15 -5.65
C VAL A 168 -8.42 47.31 -7.09
N GLN A 169 -9.40 47.41 -8.02
CA GLN A 169 -9.13 47.63 -9.43
C GLN A 169 -8.50 49.02 -9.68
N ALA A 170 -9.05 50.05 -9.07
CA ALA A 170 -8.49 51.41 -9.19
C ALA A 170 -7.06 51.51 -8.62
N GLN A 171 -6.78 50.80 -7.51
CA GLN A 171 -5.42 50.72 -6.98
C GLN A 171 -4.50 50.02 -7.96
N ALA A 172 -4.90 48.91 -8.54
CA ALA A 172 -4.08 48.17 -9.53
C ALA A 172 -3.78 49.03 -10.78
N ILE A 173 -4.71 49.90 -11.20
CA ILE A 173 -4.53 50.80 -12.34
C ILE A 173 -3.51 51.89 -11.97
N VAL A 174 -3.61 52.49 -10.79
CA VAL A 174 -2.67 53.53 -10.35
C VAL A 174 -1.25 52.99 -10.18
N ASP A 175 -1.11 51.76 -9.70
CA ASP A 175 0.16 51.05 -9.52
C ASP A 175 0.73 50.47 -10.83
N MET A 176 0.00 50.61 -11.95
CA MET A 176 0.38 50.06 -13.24
C MET A 176 1.67 50.72 -13.78
N ARG A 177 2.60 49.88 -14.21
CA ARG A 177 3.87 50.36 -14.79
C ARG A 177 3.66 50.81 -16.22
N LEU A 178 4.39 51.87 -16.64
CA LEU A 178 4.34 52.41 -18.01
C LEU A 178 4.59 51.36 -19.11
N ARG A 179 5.43 50.33 -18.82
CA ARG A 179 5.70 49.27 -19.78
C ARG A 179 4.45 48.44 -20.11
N THR A 180 3.50 48.35 -19.18
CA THR A 180 2.23 47.57 -19.35
C THR A 180 1.33 48.20 -20.40
N LEU A 181 1.58 49.46 -20.78
CA LEU A 181 0.83 50.16 -21.82
C LEU A 181 1.22 49.75 -23.25
N THR A 182 2.24 48.90 -23.42
CA THR A 182 2.62 48.40 -24.75
C THR A 182 1.65 47.36 -25.26
N GLY A 183 1.40 47.28 -26.59
CA GLY A 183 0.48 46.31 -27.18
C GLY A 183 0.79 44.86 -26.82
N LEU A 184 2.08 44.47 -26.76
CA LEU A 184 2.52 43.15 -26.37
C LEU A 184 2.13 42.75 -24.93
N GLU A 185 2.16 43.71 -24.01
CA GLU A 185 1.74 43.44 -22.62
C GLU A 185 0.22 43.41 -22.48
N ARG A 186 -0.49 44.20 -23.27
CA ARG A 186 -1.97 44.10 -23.37
C ARG A 186 -2.41 42.70 -23.80
N ASP A 187 -1.84 42.15 -24.88
CA ASP A 187 -2.16 40.83 -25.40
C ASP A 187 -1.90 39.73 -24.33
N LYS A 188 -0.86 39.92 -23.51
CA LYS A 188 -0.57 39.00 -22.40
C LYS A 188 -1.61 39.07 -21.30
N ILE A 189 -2.08 40.26 -20.94
CA ILE A 189 -3.11 40.45 -19.92
C ILE A 189 -4.45 39.86 -20.40
N GLU A 190 -4.79 40.07 -21.67
CA GLU A 190 -5.99 39.54 -22.28
C GLU A 190 -5.96 38.00 -22.28
N LYS A 191 -4.87 37.40 -22.72
CA LYS A 191 -4.67 35.95 -22.67
C LYS A 191 -4.69 35.39 -21.24
N GLU A 192 -4.03 36.05 -20.28
CA GLU A 192 -4.07 35.64 -18.87
C GLU A 192 -5.51 35.67 -18.33
N TYR A 193 -6.29 36.67 -18.72
CA TYR A 193 -7.70 36.78 -18.33
C TYR A 193 -8.55 35.62 -18.90
N GLU A 194 -8.39 35.32 -20.21
CA GLU A 194 -9.07 34.22 -20.86
C GLU A 194 -8.72 32.86 -20.21
N ASP A 195 -7.44 32.61 -19.98
CA ASP A 195 -6.96 31.38 -19.32
C ASP A 195 -7.55 31.24 -17.90
N LEU A 196 -7.60 32.36 -17.14
CA LEU A 196 -8.22 32.38 -15.81
C LEU A 196 -9.72 32.14 -15.86
N MET A 197 -10.44 32.73 -16.81
CA MET A 197 -11.87 32.48 -16.96
C MET A 197 -12.18 31.01 -17.26
N ALA A 198 -11.40 30.40 -18.16
CA ALA A 198 -11.54 28.96 -18.44
C ALA A 198 -11.24 28.11 -17.18
N ARG A 199 -10.23 28.50 -16.37
CA ARG A 199 -9.92 27.83 -15.11
C ARG A 199 -11.02 28.01 -14.06
N ILE A 200 -11.59 29.20 -13.93
CA ILE A 200 -12.73 29.48 -13.05
C ILE A 200 -13.93 28.60 -13.40
N ASP A 201 -14.28 28.50 -14.67
CA ASP A 201 -15.39 27.65 -15.13
C ASP A 201 -15.13 26.17 -14.84
N TYR A 202 -13.89 25.70 -15.04
CA TYR A 202 -13.47 24.35 -14.67
C TYR A 202 -13.62 24.09 -13.16
N LEU A 203 -13.10 24.99 -12.31
CA LEU A 203 -13.16 24.86 -10.86
C LEU A 203 -14.61 24.92 -10.34
N LYS A 204 -15.44 25.82 -10.89
CA LYS A 204 -16.88 25.87 -10.60
C LYS A 204 -17.57 24.56 -11.00
N GLY A 205 -17.19 23.99 -12.15
CA GLY A 205 -17.69 22.71 -12.60
C GLY A 205 -17.38 21.55 -11.67
N ILE A 206 -16.19 21.52 -11.05
CA ILE A 206 -15.82 20.52 -10.04
C ILE A 206 -16.67 20.66 -8.78
N LEU A 207 -16.88 21.89 -8.30
CA LEU A 207 -17.66 22.15 -7.08
C LEU A 207 -19.16 21.89 -7.26
N ALA A 208 -19.68 21.99 -8.49
CA ALA A 208 -21.09 21.79 -8.80
C ALA A 208 -21.48 20.33 -9.07
N ASP A 209 -20.50 19.46 -9.38
CA ASP A 209 -20.73 18.07 -9.79
C ASP A 209 -19.83 17.11 -9.01
N GLU A 210 -20.46 16.31 -8.14
CA GLU A 210 -19.78 15.28 -7.34
C GLU A 210 -19.01 14.26 -8.20
N LYS A 211 -19.53 13.92 -9.40
CA LYS A 211 -18.82 13.00 -10.30
C LYS A 211 -17.51 13.58 -10.83
N LYS A 212 -17.47 14.89 -11.06
CA LYS A 212 -16.24 15.58 -11.47
C LYS A 212 -15.26 15.65 -10.32
N LEU A 213 -15.73 15.92 -9.11
CA LEU A 213 -14.91 15.90 -7.89
C LEU A 213 -14.27 14.53 -7.68
N LEU A 214 -15.06 13.46 -7.73
CA LEU A 214 -14.56 12.08 -7.63
C LEU A 214 -13.61 11.73 -8.81
N GLY A 215 -13.84 12.30 -9.99
CA GLY A 215 -12.94 12.17 -11.14
C GLY A 215 -11.55 12.71 -10.85
N VAL A 216 -11.45 13.90 -10.28
CA VAL A 216 -10.17 14.52 -9.87
C VAL A 216 -9.46 13.65 -8.81
N ILE A 217 -10.19 13.19 -7.79
CA ILE A 217 -9.64 12.32 -6.75
C ILE A 217 -9.10 11.03 -7.37
N ARG A 218 -9.85 10.43 -8.29
CA ARG A 218 -9.44 9.21 -8.98
C ARG A 218 -8.15 9.41 -9.78
N GLU A 219 -8.07 10.49 -10.56
CA GLU A 219 -6.87 10.81 -11.35
C GLU A 219 -5.64 10.97 -10.47
N GLU A 220 -5.75 11.68 -9.36
CA GLU A 220 -4.65 11.89 -8.41
C GLU A 220 -4.20 10.58 -7.76
N ILE A 221 -5.14 9.72 -7.35
CA ILE A 221 -4.82 8.40 -6.78
C ILE A 221 -4.15 7.50 -7.83
N MET A 222 -4.62 7.50 -9.08
CA MET A 222 -4.01 6.72 -10.16
C MET A 222 -2.58 7.16 -10.44
N LEU A 223 -2.29 8.46 -10.46
CA LEU A 223 -0.92 8.97 -10.61
C LEU A 223 0.01 8.49 -9.50
N ILE A 224 -0.49 8.42 -8.26
CA ILE A 224 0.29 7.90 -7.12
C ILE A 224 0.50 6.40 -7.28
N SER A 225 -0.53 5.67 -7.67
CA SER A 225 -0.46 4.22 -7.92
C SER A 225 0.55 3.88 -9.02
N ASP A 226 0.53 4.61 -10.13
CA ASP A 226 1.45 4.38 -11.26
C ASP A 226 2.92 4.68 -10.89
N LYS A 227 3.14 5.66 -10.01
CA LYS A 227 4.49 6.09 -9.63
C LYS A 227 5.09 5.25 -8.50
N TYR A 228 4.28 4.79 -7.56
CA TYR A 228 4.74 4.18 -6.30
C TYR A 228 4.13 2.81 -6.03
N GLY A 229 3.21 2.33 -6.88
CA GLY A 229 2.58 1.04 -6.73
C GLY A 229 3.60 -0.09 -6.85
N ASP A 230 3.50 -1.07 -5.99
CA ASP A 230 4.25 -2.32 -6.02
C ASP A 230 3.30 -3.52 -6.06
N ASP A 231 3.82 -4.67 -6.45
CA ASP A 231 3.04 -5.90 -6.51
C ASP A 231 2.64 -6.36 -5.11
N ARG A 232 1.45 -6.95 -5.02
CA ARG A 232 0.94 -7.52 -3.78
C ARG A 232 1.80 -8.69 -3.33
N ARG A 233 2.40 -8.62 -2.14
CA ARG A 233 3.22 -9.70 -1.56
C ARG A 233 2.38 -10.82 -0.97
N THR A 234 1.24 -10.48 -0.36
CA THR A 234 0.33 -11.44 0.28
C THR A 234 -0.54 -12.11 -0.77
N LYS A 235 -0.53 -13.45 -0.81
CA LYS A 235 -1.42 -14.22 -1.68
C LYS A 235 -2.81 -14.30 -1.07
N ILE A 236 -3.84 -14.21 -1.92
CA ILE A 236 -5.21 -14.52 -1.51
C ILE A 236 -5.41 -16.01 -1.76
N GLY A 237 -5.69 -16.78 -0.72
CA GLY A 237 -5.94 -18.21 -0.77
C GLY A 237 -7.19 -18.56 -0.01
N TYR A 238 -7.63 -19.79 -0.16
CA TYR A 238 -8.64 -20.37 0.71
C TYR A 238 -7.97 -20.83 2.00
N ASP A 239 -8.71 -20.82 3.10
CA ASP A 239 -8.25 -21.35 4.37
C ASP A 239 -8.02 -22.87 4.19
N GLU A 240 -6.77 -23.29 4.10
CA GLU A 240 -6.42 -24.71 4.09
C GLU A 240 -6.58 -25.25 5.51
N VAL A 241 -7.81 -25.54 5.83
CA VAL A 241 -8.15 -26.19 7.08
C VAL A 241 -7.55 -27.59 7.10
N GLU A 242 -6.65 -27.79 8.04
CA GLU A 242 -6.08 -29.07 8.47
C GLU A 242 -5.26 -29.85 7.42
N LEU A 243 -3.96 -29.83 7.60
CA LEU A 243 -3.06 -30.86 7.10
C LEU A 243 -3.71 -32.23 7.38
N SER A 244 -4.11 -32.93 6.33
CA SER A 244 -4.76 -34.21 6.47
C SER A 244 -3.83 -35.17 7.22
N MET A 245 -4.40 -36.19 7.89
CA MET A 245 -3.57 -37.25 8.50
C MET A 245 -2.63 -37.89 7.47
N GLU A 246 -3.04 -37.90 6.22
CA GLU A 246 -2.30 -38.45 5.08
C GLU A 246 -1.01 -37.64 4.78
N ASP A 247 -1.05 -36.32 4.91
CA ASP A 247 0.12 -35.43 4.70
C ASP A 247 1.19 -35.60 5.81
N ARG A 248 0.85 -36.27 6.90
CA ARG A 248 1.77 -36.55 8.03
C ARG A 248 2.46 -37.90 7.91
N ILE A 249 1.98 -38.78 7.04
CA ILE A 249 2.51 -40.14 6.88
C ILE A 249 3.56 -40.10 5.76
N PRO A 250 4.81 -40.48 6.04
CA PRO A 250 5.83 -40.55 5.00
C PRO A 250 5.43 -41.58 3.93
N VAL A 251 5.52 -41.18 2.68
CA VAL A 251 5.40 -42.13 1.57
C VAL A 251 6.58 -43.09 1.66
N SER A 252 6.31 -44.33 2.04
CA SER A 252 7.34 -45.39 2.16
C SER A 252 6.82 -46.66 1.54
N ASP A 253 7.71 -47.39 0.89
CA ASP A 253 7.41 -48.74 0.42
C ASP A 253 7.06 -49.61 1.62
N SER A 254 5.96 -50.30 1.52
CA SER A 254 5.47 -51.14 2.62
C SER A 254 4.95 -52.50 2.12
N VAL A 255 5.16 -53.49 2.93
CA VAL A 255 4.67 -54.84 2.72
C VAL A 255 3.39 -55.01 3.52
N SER A 256 2.28 -55.31 2.84
CA SER A 256 1.01 -55.70 3.49
C SER A 256 0.90 -57.21 3.54
N THR A 257 0.71 -57.77 4.73
CA THR A 257 0.49 -59.18 4.95
C THR A 257 -0.99 -59.40 5.33
N MET A 258 -1.61 -60.41 4.72
CA MET A 258 -3.00 -60.76 4.99
C MET A 258 -3.08 -62.24 5.45
N THR A 259 -3.84 -62.51 6.49
CA THR A 259 -4.10 -63.88 6.95
C THR A 259 -5.26 -64.49 6.21
N HIS A 260 -5.37 -65.83 6.26
CA HIS A 260 -6.52 -66.57 5.70
C HIS A 260 -7.87 -66.11 6.32
N LEU A 261 -7.86 -65.59 7.55
CA LEU A 261 -9.04 -65.08 8.25
C LEU A 261 -9.34 -63.59 7.93
N GLY A 262 -8.62 -62.95 6.98
CA GLY A 262 -8.87 -61.58 6.54
C GLY A 262 -8.23 -60.47 7.37
N TYR A 263 -7.36 -60.77 8.34
CA TYR A 263 -6.61 -59.74 9.05
C TYR A 263 -5.48 -59.21 8.18
N ILE A 264 -5.38 -57.87 8.10
CA ILE A 264 -4.34 -57.16 7.30
C ILE A 264 -3.40 -56.40 8.24
N LYS A 265 -2.09 -56.51 8.01
CA LYS A 265 -1.06 -55.73 8.71
C LYS A 265 -0.11 -55.13 7.69
N ARG A 266 0.20 -53.84 7.86
CA ARG A 266 1.20 -53.11 7.07
C ARG A 266 2.50 -53.01 7.86
N MET A 267 3.64 -53.25 7.23
CA MET A 267 4.98 -53.09 7.79
C MET A 267 5.89 -52.47 6.74
N THR A 268 6.91 -51.71 7.18
CA THR A 268 7.91 -51.16 6.30
C THR A 268 8.82 -52.26 5.74
N VAL A 269 9.36 -52.05 4.52
CA VAL A 269 10.25 -53.01 3.86
C VAL A 269 11.48 -53.34 4.70
N ASP A 270 11.94 -52.39 5.53
CA ASP A 270 13.11 -52.56 6.42
C ASP A 270 12.94 -53.72 7.45
N ASN A 271 11.70 -54.11 7.73
CA ASN A 271 11.43 -55.26 8.58
C ASN A 271 11.71 -56.61 7.89
N PHE A 272 11.81 -56.63 6.57
CA PHE A 272 12.06 -57.81 5.75
C PHE A 272 13.50 -57.84 5.26
N ARG A 273 14.45 -58.14 6.14
CA ARG A 273 15.85 -58.24 5.79
C ARG A 273 16.16 -59.65 5.20
N SER A 274 17.04 -59.69 4.22
CA SER A 274 17.52 -60.94 3.68
C SER A 274 18.25 -61.74 4.79
N GLN A 275 17.94 -63.02 4.92
CA GLN A 275 18.56 -63.92 5.92
C GLN A 275 19.43 -64.96 5.23
N ASN A 276 20.53 -65.28 5.87
CA ASN A 276 21.44 -66.34 5.46
C ASN A 276 20.86 -67.73 5.78
N ARG A 277 21.49 -68.80 5.23
CA ARG A 277 21.13 -70.21 5.58
C ARG A 277 21.05 -70.39 7.09
N GLY A 278 19.93 -70.89 7.62
CA GLY A 278 19.69 -71.13 9.06
C GLY A 278 18.97 -69.97 9.75
N GLY A 279 18.56 -68.91 9.06
CA GLY A 279 17.71 -67.85 9.60
C GLY A 279 16.33 -68.34 10.02
N LYS A 280 15.76 -67.78 11.11
CA LYS A 280 14.43 -68.15 11.64
C LYS A 280 13.22 -67.65 10.87
N GLY A 281 13.48 -66.92 9.76
CA GLY A 281 12.41 -66.24 9.01
C GLY A 281 11.81 -65.04 9.75
N ILE A 282 10.94 -64.30 9.10
CA ILE A 282 10.21 -63.17 9.66
C ILE A 282 8.75 -63.52 9.72
N LYS A 283 8.13 -63.47 10.93
CA LYS A 283 6.68 -63.63 11.06
C LYS A 283 5.98 -62.36 10.59
N GLY A 284 5.24 -62.45 9.52
CA GLY A 284 4.47 -61.30 8.98
C GLY A 284 3.35 -60.85 9.94
N MET A 285 2.65 -61.81 10.58
CA MET A 285 1.57 -61.52 11.52
C MET A 285 1.43 -62.68 12.50
N GLN A 286 1.09 -62.39 13.76
CA GLN A 286 0.60 -63.32 14.76
C GLN A 286 -0.86 -63.01 14.99
N THR A 287 -1.73 -63.95 14.80
CA THR A 287 -3.17 -63.95 15.15
C THR A 287 -3.34 -64.60 16.49
#